data_3b88b0aa30d9fc660ea96a95ec65ef1d
#
_entry.id   3b88b0aa30d9fc660ea96a95ec65ef1d
#
_cell.length_a   1.000
_cell.length_b   1.000
_cell.length_c   1.000
_cell.angle_alpha   90.00
_cell.angle_beta   90.00
_cell.angle_gamma   90.00
#
_symmetry.space_group_name_H-M   'P 1'
#
loop_
_entity.id
_entity.type
_entity.pdbx_description
1 polymer ?
#
loop_
_entity_poly.entity_id
_entity_poly.type
_entity_poly.pdbx_seq_one_letter_code
_entity_poly.pdbx_strand_id
1 'polypeptide(L)'
;MLDLLLMISGLILLIVGGNWLLKGAVDLSFRLNIPKIVVGMTVVSFVTSAPELVVSAQSAFKGYPDLALSNVVGSNMANLGLVLGITLLIGRLDVRRSFYFTDWPVMMAASLLFFSFIYLDKYLGRTEGVIMVVSLFVFIIYLLRFQKPAVVEELPEFVNLLPIHNTVFYLGLGAVALWGGAELLISGAVNLANLFNVSERLVGISIVSVGTSIPEMAASVVAMVRKEKAISVGNLIGSNIFNLLAVMGITAIIQPIEVLDQRLLQHDIFWMLGISFLILPLVFFPSRQRLGWKEGLILLAVYAFFLISTFK
;
A
#
# COMPACT_ATOMS: atom_id res chain seq x y z
N MET A 1 -16.56 -15.84 21.15
CA MET A 1 -15.33 -16.67 21.26
C MET A 1 -14.75 -17.01 19.89
N LEU A 2 -15.57 -17.47 18.93
CA LEU A 2 -15.07 -17.79 17.58
C LEU A 2 -14.43 -16.58 16.90
N ASP A 3 -15.04 -15.42 16.95
CA ASP A 3 -14.54 -14.19 16.33
C ASP A 3 -13.17 -13.74 16.88
N LEU A 4 -12.97 -13.87 18.19
CA LEU A 4 -11.66 -13.62 18.80
C LEU A 4 -10.61 -14.63 18.34
N LEU A 5 -10.97 -15.90 18.16
CA LEU A 5 -10.06 -16.91 17.61
C LEU A 5 -9.71 -16.60 16.14
N LEU A 6 -10.69 -16.16 15.33
CA LEU A 6 -10.44 -15.70 13.96
C LEU A 6 -9.47 -14.52 13.94
N MET A 7 -9.68 -13.51 14.78
CA MET A 7 -8.80 -12.34 14.86
C MET A 7 -7.38 -12.73 15.30
N ILE A 8 -7.22 -13.57 16.32
CA ILE A 8 -5.90 -14.01 16.80
C ILE A 8 -5.19 -14.86 15.74
N SER A 9 -5.88 -15.81 15.12
CA SER A 9 -5.31 -16.65 14.05
C SER A 9 -4.94 -15.80 12.82
N GLY A 10 -5.78 -14.82 12.46
CA GLY A 10 -5.50 -13.85 11.42
C GLY A 10 -4.21 -13.05 11.72
N LEU A 11 -4.06 -12.53 12.93
CA LEU A 11 -2.88 -11.78 13.34
C LEU A 11 -1.60 -12.63 13.30
N ILE A 12 -1.66 -13.88 13.79
CA ILE A 12 -0.54 -14.83 13.72
C ILE A 12 -0.15 -15.08 12.26
N LEU A 13 -1.14 -15.30 11.40
CA LEU A 13 -0.93 -15.58 9.98
C LEU A 13 -0.33 -14.39 9.24
N LEU A 14 -0.73 -13.15 9.59
CA LEU A 14 -0.14 -11.92 9.07
C LEU A 14 1.35 -11.77 9.46
N ILE A 15 1.69 -12.04 10.72
CA ILE A 15 3.08 -11.96 11.20
C ILE A 15 3.95 -13.01 10.49
N VAL A 16 3.47 -14.24 10.40
CA VAL A 16 4.18 -15.35 9.74
C VAL A 16 4.31 -15.09 8.25
N GLY A 17 3.22 -14.67 7.60
CA GLY A 17 3.19 -14.32 6.18
C GLY A 17 4.13 -13.16 5.84
N GLY A 18 4.14 -12.11 6.66
CA GLY A 18 5.06 -10.99 6.52
C GLY A 18 6.53 -11.42 6.63
N ASN A 19 6.87 -12.32 7.56
CA ASN A 19 8.23 -12.87 7.67
C ASN A 19 8.62 -13.72 6.45
N TRP A 20 7.71 -14.55 5.91
CA TRP A 20 7.98 -15.35 4.71
C TRP A 20 8.15 -14.46 3.48
N LEU A 21 7.24 -13.51 3.26
CA LEU A 21 7.33 -12.56 2.16
C LEU A 21 8.65 -11.78 2.20
N LEU A 22 9.00 -11.25 3.38
CA LEU A 22 10.24 -10.51 3.58
C LEU A 22 11.48 -11.37 3.27
N LYS A 23 11.50 -12.63 3.73
CA LYS A 23 12.60 -13.56 3.45
C LYS A 23 12.78 -13.80 1.96
N GLY A 24 11.69 -14.04 1.23
CA GLY A 24 11.71 -14.18 -0.23
C GLY A 24 12.12 -12.89 -0.95
N ALA A 25 11.64 -11.72 -0.49
CA ALA A 25 11.96 -10.43 -1.07
C ALA A 25 13.45 -10.07 -0.91
N VAL A 26 14.02 -10.30 0.28
CA VAL A 26 15.46 -10.08 0.52
C VAL A 26 16.31 -10.99 -0.36
N ASP A 27 16.01 -12.29 -0.42
CA ASP A 27 16.74 -13.23 -1.28
C ASP A 27 16.65 -12.84 -2.77
N LEU A 28 15.45 -12.44 -3.22
CA LEU A 28 15.23 -11.99 -4.59
C LEU A 28 16.06 -10.75 -4.92
N SER A 29 16.18 -9.79 -4.00
CA SER A 29 16.98 -8.58 -4.21
C SER A 29 18.45 -8.89 -4.46
N PHE A 30 19.02 -9.78 -3.66
CA PHE A 30 20.41 -10.24 -3.85
C PHE A 30 20.60 -11.02 -5.15
N ARG A 31 19.66 -11.92 -5.47
CA ARG A 31 19.70 -12.76 -6.66
C ARG A 31 19.63 -11.96 -7.96
N LEU A 32 18.77 -10.95 -8.01
CA LEU A 32 18.62 -10.07 -9.18
C LEU A 32 19.60 -8.90 -9.17
N ASN A 33 20.40 -8.77 -8.11
CA ASN A 33 21.34 -7.66 -7.93
C ASN A 33 20.64 -6.28 -8.05
N ILE A 34 19.47 -6.17 -7.46
CA ILE A 34 18.66 -4.93 -7.42
C ILE A 34 18.50 -4.43 -5.98
N PRO A 35 18.37 -3.11 -5.77
CA PRO A 35 18.19 -2.55 -4.44
C PRO A 35 16.93 -3.13 -3.75
N LYS A 36 17.01 -3.39 -2.44
CA LYS A 36 15.88 -3.87 -1.63
C LYS A 36 14.64 -2.95 -1.73
N ILE A 37 14.85 -1.64 -1.88
CA ILE A 37 13.75 -0.68 -2.07
C ILE A 37 12.98 -0.97 -3.37
N VAL A 38 13.66 -1.35 -4.45
CA VAL A 38 13.02 -1.69 -5.73
C VAL A 38 12.16 -2.94 -5.58
N VAL A 39 12.64 -3.97 -4.86
CA VAL A 39 11.84 -5.16 -4.58
C VAL A 39 10.62 -4.81 -3.72
N GLY A 40 10.80 -3.93 -2.73
CA GLY A 40 9.71 -3.38 -1.94
C GLY A 40 8.66 -2.69 -2.82
N MET A 41 9.11 -1.79 -3.71
CA MET A 41 8.24 -1.00 -4.60
C MET A 41 7.61 -1.83 -5.74
N THR A 42 8.05 -3.03 -6.00
CA THR A 42 7.55 -3.87 -7.10
C THR A 42 6.90 -5.14 -6.57
N VAL A 43 7.70 -6.14 -6.20
CA VAL A 43 7.20 -7.48 -5.85
C VAL A 43 6.36 -7.45 -4.58
N VAL A 44 6.85 -6.78 -3.51
CA VAL A 44 6.11 -6.75 -2.24
C VAL A 44 4.82 -5.96 -2.41
N SER A 45 4.88 -4.76 -3.02
CA SER A 45 3.70 -3.94 -3.28
C SER A 45 2.67 -4.63 -4.16
N PHE A 46 3.09 -5.31 -5.23
CA PHE A 46 2.17 -6.06 -6.08
C PHE A 46 1.41 -7.13 -5.29
N VAL A 47 2.15 -7.88 -4.45
CA VAL A 47 1.56 -8.96 -3.64
C VAL A 47 0.59 -8.41 -2.60
N THR A 48 0.96 -7.34 -1.91
CA THR A 48 0.13 -6.78 -0.84
C THR A 48 -1.09 -6.04 -1.38
N SER A 49 -0.98 -5.39 -2.56
CA SER A 49 -2.11 -4.70 -3.22
C SER A 49 -3.00 -5.62 -4.08
N ALA A 50 -2.75 -6.93 -4.09
CA ALA A 50 -3.61 -7.86 -4.80
C ALA A 50 -5.06 -7.92 -4.25
N PRO A 51 -5.31 -7.86 -2.93
CA PRO A 51 -6.65 -7.76 -2.38
C PRO A 51 -7.40 -6.52 -2.88
N GLU A 52 -6.75 -5.36 -2.92
CA GLU A 52 -7.34 -4.13 -3.45
C GLU A 52 -7.77 -4.28 -4.90
N LEU A 53 -6.95 -4.95 -5.73
CA LEU A 53 -7.30 -5.22 -7.12
C LEU A 53 -8.55 -6.09 -7.22
N VAL A 54 -8.62 -7.16 -6.44
CA VAL A 54 -9.77 -8.07 -6.45
C VAL A 54 -11.03 -7.35 -5.98
N VAL A 55 -10.97 -6.61 -4.88
CA VAL A 55 -12.10 -5.86 -4.33
C VAL A 55 -12.57 -4.78 -5.31
N SER A 56 -11.66 -3.97 -5.86
CA SER A 56 -12.02 -2.89 -6.78
C SER A 56 -12.58 -3.42 -8.10
N ALA A 57 -11.95 -4.44 -8.70
CA ALA A 57 -12.43 -5.04 -9.94
C ALA A 57 -13.82 -5.70 -9.76
N GLN A 58 -14.03 -6.43 -8.67
CA GLN A 58 -15.33 -7.05 -8.38
C GLN A 58 -16.41 -5.99 -8.10
N SER A 59 -16.08 -4.92 -7.38
CA SER A 59 -17.02 -3.83 -7.09
C SER A 59 -17.45 -3.13 -8.37
N ALA A 60 -16.51 -2.79 -9.25
CA ALA A 60 -16.81 -2.17 -10.53
C ALA A 60 -17.66 -3.11 -11.44
N PHE A 61 -17.30 -4.40 -11.50
CA PHE A 61 -18.06 -5.38 -12.30
C PHE A 61 -19.47 -5.61 -11.78
N LYS A 62 -19.70 -5.53 -10.47
CA LYS A 62 -21.03 -5.65 -9.84
C LYS A 62 -21.86 -4.36 -9.91
N GLY A 63 -21.35 -3.28 -10.54
CA GLY A 63 -22.07 -2.02 -10.68
C GLY A 63 -21.95 -1.09 -9.46
N TYR A 64 -20.90 -1.24 -8.67
CA TYR A 64 -20.55 -0.37 -7.52
C TYR A 64 -19.26 0.43 -7.80
N PRO A 65 -19.26 1.36 -8.79
CA PRO A 65 -18.05 2.08 -9.21
C PRO A 65 -17.45 2.95 -8.09
N ASP A 66 -18.29 3.63 -7.30
CA ASP A 66 -17.81 4.46 -6.21
C ASP A 66 -17.14 3.63 -5.09
N LEU A 67 -17.57 2.39 -4.88
CA LEU A 67 -16.91 1.49 -3.93
C LEU A 67 -15.50 1.11 -4.42
N ALA A 68 -15.34 0.87 -5.74
CA ALA A 68 -14.02 0.60 -6.33
C ALA A 68 -13.07 1.80 -6.18
N LEU A 69 -13.56 3.01 -6.45
CA LEU A 69 -12.80 4.25 -6.31
C LEU A 69 -12.46 4.54 -4.85
N SER A 70 -13.46 4.46 -3.96
CA SER A 70 -13.27 4.72 -2.52
C SER A 70 -12.32 3.73 -1.88
N ASN A 71 -12.31 2.45 -2.30
CA ASN A 71 -11.36 1.47 -1.83
C ASN A 71 -9.92 1.90 -2.14
N VAL A 72 -9.62 2.29 -3.38
CA VAL A 72 -8.26 2.69 -3.79
C VAL A 72 -7.84 4.02 -3.16
N VAL A 73 -8.71 5.03 -3.17
CA VAL A 73 -8.43 6.33 -2.55
C VAL A 73 -8.23 6.16 -1.04
N GLY A 74 -9.10 5.38 -0.38
CA GLY A 74 -9.03 5.08 1.05
C GLY A 74 -7.76 4.29 1.42
N SER A 75 -7.41 3.24 0.65
CA SER A 75 -6.18 2.46 0.88
C SER A 75 -4.92 3.32 0.71
N ASN A 76 -4.88 4.23 -0.26
CA ASN A 76 -3.74 5.14 -0.42
C ASN A 76 -3.58 6.08 0.78
N MET A 77 -4.68 6.62 1.29
CA MET A 77 -4.66 7.43 2.52
C MET A 77 -4.29 6.59 3.75
N ALA A 78 -4.81 5.37 3.87
CA ALA A 78 -4.47 4.47 4.96
C ALA A 78 -2.98 4.09 4.92
N ASN A 79 -2.43 3.77 3.75
CA ASN A 79 -1.01 3.43 3.60
C ASN A 79 -0.09 4.57 4.05
N LEU A 80 -0.38 5.81 3.69
CA LEU A 80 0.45 6.96 4.04
C LEU A 80 0.13 7.53 5.43
N GLY A 81 -1.13 7.60 5.81
CA GLY A 81 -1.55 8.16 7.09
C GLY A 81 -1.41 7.16 8.25
N LEU A 82 -2.01 5.98 8.10
CA LEU A 82 -2.08 4.99 9.16
C LEU A 82 -0.86 4.06 9.15
N VAL A 83 -0.58 3.38 8.04
CA VAL A 83 0.46 2.33 7.98
C VAL A 83 1.86 2.93 8.12
N LEU A 84 2.19 3.98 7.37
CA LEU A 84 3.46 4.69 7.54
C LEU A 84 3.53 5.32 8.93
N GLY A 85 2.44 5.92 9.42
CA GLY A 85 2.37 6.48 10.76
C GLY A 85 2.74 5.46 11.85
N ILE A 86 2.10 4.29 11.87
CA ILE A 86 2.40 3.19 12.80
C ILE A 86 3.85 2.70 12.62
N THR A 87 4.29 2.51 11.38
CA THR A 87 5.64 2.04 11.07
C THR A 87 6.71 2.96 11.64
N LEU A 88 6.48 4.28 11.60
CA LEU A 88 7.37 5.30 12.15
C LEU A 88 7.40 5.34 13.69
N LEU A 89 6.34 4.89 14.36
CA LEU A 89 6.34 4.71 15.82
C LEU A 89 7.26 3.55 16.25
N ILE A 90 7.36 2.52 15.41
CA ILE A 90 8.19 1.34 15.67
C ILE A 90 9.67 1.62 15.38
N GLY A 91 9.96 2.40 14.34
CA GLY A 91 11.34 2.67 13.97
C GLY A 91 11.51 3.92 13.09
N ARG A 92 12.74 4.44 13.05
CA ARG A 92 13.08 5.60 12.23
C ARG A 92 13.46 5.16 10.82
N LEU A 93 13.00 5.91 9.83
CA LEU A 93 13.37 5.76 8.43
C LEU A 93 14.35 6.87 8.04
N ASP A 94 15.53 6.46 7.56
CA ASP A 94 16.48 7.38 6.95
C ASP A 94 16.09 7.55 5.48
N VAL A 95 15.77 8.77 5.07
CA VAL A 95 15.27 9.06 3.73
C VAL A 95 16.45 9.27 2.78
N ARG A 96 16.57 8.37 1.82
CA ARG A 96 17.61 8.44 0.78
C ARG A 96 17.26 9.48 -0.29
N ARG A 97 18.27 9.93 -1.02
CA ARG A 97 18.09 10.91 -2.10
C ARG A 97 17.10 10.44 -3.19
N SER A 98 17.03 9.14 -3.48
CA SER A 98 16.08 8.56 -4.44
C SER A 98 14.64 8.86 -4.06
N PHE A 99 14.31 8.91 -2.78
CA PHE A 99 12.96 9.14 -2.30
C PHE A 99 12.36 10.46 -2.84
N TYR A 100 13.07 11.58 -2.71
CA TYR A 100 12.55 12.89 -3.14
C TYR A 100 12.88 13.26 -4.59
N PHE A 101 13.73 12.47 -5.28
CA PHE A 101 13.99 12.66 -6.72
C PHE A 101 13.20 11.68 -7.60
N THR A 102 12.80 10.53 -7.10
CA THR A 102 12.17 9.48 -7.91
C THR A 102 10.89 8.96 -7.25
N ASP A 103 10.99 8.44 -6.02
CA ASP A 103 9.92 7.62 -5.44
C ASP A 103 8.68 8.45 -5.13
N TRP A 104 8.83 9.55 -4.38
CA TRP A 104 7.75 10.48 -4.08
C TRP A 104 7.25 11.25 -5.33
N PRO A 105 8.11 11.78 -6.24
CA PRO A 105 7.62 12.43 -7.45
C PRO A 105 6.78 11.54 -8.34
N VAL A 106 7.16 10.25 -8.50
CA VAL A 106 6.36 9.31 -9.30
C VAL A 106 5.04 8.99 -8.61
N MET A 107 5.03 8.82 -7.29
CA MET A 107 3.78 8.65 -6.53
C MET A 107 2.85 9.86 -6.69
N MET A 108 3.39 11.07 -6.60
CA MET A 108 2.60 12.30 -6.84
C MET A 108 2.12 12.41 -8.28
N ALA A 109 2.98 12.08 -9.25
CA ALA A 109 2.59 12.07 -10.66
C ALA A 109 1.46 11.07 -10.93
N ALA A 110 1.53 9.86 -10.35
CA ALA A 110 0.46 8.87 -10.43
C ALA A 110 -0.85 9.39 -9.79
N SER A 111 -0.75 10.05 -8.64
CA SER A 111 -1.91 10.64 -7.94
C SER A 111 -2.53 11.79 -8.76
N LEU A 112 -1.72 12.65 -9.36
CA LEU A 112 -2.19 13.76 -10.20
C LEU A 112 -2.74 13.25 -11.54
N LEU A 113 -2.16 12.21 -12.13
CA LEU A 113 -2.66 11.58 -13.34
C LEU A 113 -4.05 10.99 -13.10
N PHE A 114 -4.21 10.21 -12.04
CA PHE A 114 -5.51 9.67 -11.63
C PHE A 114 -6.54 10.78 -11.38
N PHE A 115 -6.15 11.80 -10.57
CA PHE A 115 -7.00 12.96 -10.31
C PHE A 115 -7.43 13.65 -11.59
N SER A 116 -6.52 13.90 -12.52
CA SER A 116 -6.84 14.60 -13.78
C SER A 116 -7.89 13.86 -14.62
N PHE A 117 -7.77 12.53 -14.71
CA PHE A 117 -8.72 11.72 -15.49
C PHE A 117 -10.12 11.76 -14.88
N ILE A 118 -10.25 11.55 -13.57
CA ILE A 118 -11.57 11.49 -12.94
C ILE A 118 -12.19 12.87 -12.65
N TYR A 119 -11.36 13.92 -12.52
CA TYR A 119 -11.87 15.27 -12.23
C TYR A 119 -12.45 15.94 -13.49
N LEU A 120 -11.82 15.74 -14.65
CA LEU A 120 -12.24 16.39 -15.91
C LEU A 120 -13.54 15.79 -16.43
N ASP A 121 -13.60 14.47 -16.55
CA ASP A 121 -14.69 13.78 -17.25
C ASP A 121 -15.64 13.04 -16.28
N LYS A 122 -15.33 12.98 -14.99
CA LYS A 122 -16.03 12.15 -13.97
C LYS A 122 -16.15 10.68 -14.41
N TYR A 123 -15.22 10.24 -15.23
CA TYR A 123 -15.23 8.94 -15.84
C TYR A 123 -13.80 8.46 -16.05
N LEU A 124 -13.55 7.22 -15.64
CA LEU A 124 -12.28 6.55 -15.89
C LEU A 124 -12.52 5.44 -16.91
N GLY A 125 -12.15 5.70 -18.15
CA GLY A 125 -12.39 4.80 -19.28
C GLY A 125 -11.25 3.80 -19.47
N ARG A 126 -11.42 2.95 -20.49
CA ARG A 126 -10.40 1.96 -20.86
C ARG A 126 -9.09 2.57 -21.33
N THR A 127 -9.17 3.69 -22.03
CA THR A 127 -7.98 4.39 -22.56
C THR A 127 -7.13 4.93 -21.42
N GLU A 128 -7.77 5.60 -20.45
CA GLU A 128 -7.12 6.10 -19.23
C GLU A 128 -6.53 4.94 -18.43
N GLY A 129 -7.26 3.83 -18.32
CA GLY A 129 -6.78 2.60 -17.69
C GLY A 129 -5.52 2.04 -18.36
N VAL A 130 -5.47 1.99 -19.68
CA VAL A 130 -4.29 1.56 -20.44
C VAL A 130 -3.11 2.52 -20.20
N ILE A 131 -3.35 3.84 -20.24
CA ILE A 131 -2.29 4.83 -19.95
C ILE A 131 -1.71 4.62 -18.55
N MET A 132 -2.55 4.38 -17.53
CA MET A 132 -2.12 4.13 -16.16
C MET A 132 -1.26 2.86 -16.06
N VAL A 133 -1.70 1.74 -16.65
CA VAL A 133 -0.94 0.48 -16.65
C VAL A 133 0.38 0.62 -17.39
N VAL A 134 0.39 1.27 -18.56
CA VAL A 134 1.63 1.54 -19.31
C VAL A 134 2.57 2.43 -18.49
N SER A 135 2.06 3.45 -17.80
CA SER A 135 2.86 4.31 -16.91
C SER A 135 3.53 3.51 -15.80
N LEU A 136 2.83 2.52 -15.23
CA LEU A 136 3.42 1.60 -14.24
C LEU A 136 4.56 0.77 -14.85
N PHE A 137 4.36 0.18 -16.04
CA PHE A 137 5.42 -0.60 -16.70
C PHE A 137 6.64 0.27 -17.01
N VAL A 138 6.44 1.49 -17.49
CA VAL A 138 7.53 2.45 -17.71
C VAL A 138 8.28 2.72 -16.41
N PHE A 139 7.56 2.95 -15.33
CA PHE A 139 8.17 3.14 -14.01
C PHE A 139 8.97 1.93 -13.52
N ILE A 140 8.42 0.72 -13.64
CA ILE A 140 9.13 -0.52 -13.26
C ILE A 140 10.40 -0.69 -14.09
N ILE A 141 10.34 -0.47 -15.41
CA ILE A 141 11.53 -0.53 -16.30
C ILE A 141 12.57 0.51 -15.88
N TYR A 142 12.11 1.72 -15.55
CA TYR A 142 12.99 2.77 -15.04
C TYR A 142 13.69 2.35 -13.75
N LEU A 143 12.96 1.81 -12.76
CA LEU A 143 13.52 1.32 -11.51
C LEU A 143 14.59 0.24 -11.74
N LEU A 144 14.30 -0.72 -12.61
CA LEU A 144 15.22 -1.84 -12.89
C LEU A 144 16.46 -1.42 -13.66
N ARG A 145 16.39 -0.40 -14.55
CA ARG A 145 17.52 0.03 -15.37
C ARG A 145 18.39 1.12 -14.75
N PHE A 146 17.77 2.05 -14.02
CA PHE A 146 18.44 3.29 -13.62
C PHE A 146 18.67 3.43 -12.11
N GLN A 147 17.95 2.72 -11.27
CA GLN A 147 18.32 2.64 -9.87
C GLN A 147 19.51 1.68 -9.72
N LYS A 148 20.70 2.26 -9.79
CA LYS A 148 21.94 1.51 -9.55
C LYS A 148 21.91 0.87 -8.17
N PRO A 149 22.44 -0.35 -8.03
CA PRO A 149 22.57 -0.96 -6.72
C PRO A 149 23.40 -0.04 -5.81
N ALA A 150 22.80 0.46 -4.75
CA ALA A 150 23.55 0.99 -3.62
C ALA A 150 24.21 -0.17 -2.82
N VAL A 151 24.66 -1.18 -3.55
CA VAL A 151 24.80 -2.57 -3.11
C VAL A 151 26.19 -2.86 -2.60
N VAL A 152 27.14 -1.98 -2.86
CA VAL A 152 28.53 -2.32 -2.53
C VAL A 152 28.81 -2.19 -1.01
N GLU A 153 27.95 -1.49 -0.26
CA GLU A 153 28.18 -1.28 1.18
C GLU A 153 27.47 -2.26 2.13
N GLU A 154 26.54 -3.10 1.65
CA GLU A 154 25.73 -3.97 2.52
C GLU A 154 25.74 -5.46 2.16
N LEU A 155 26.55 -5.90 1.23
CA LEU A 155 26.71 -7.33 0.97
C LEU A 155 27.65 -7.92 2.02
N PRO A 156 27.18 -8.80 2.92
CA PRO A 156 28.08 -9.67 3.68
C PRO A 156 28.85 -10.51 2.65
N GLU A 157 30.15 -10.70 2.84
CA GLU A 157 31.04 -11.46 1.94
C GLU A 157 30.55 -12.87 1.60
N PHE A 158 29.57 -13.40 2.36
CA PHE A 158 28.93 -14.71 2.13
C PHE A 158 27.41 -14.60 2.36
N VAL A 159 26.65 -14.37 1.31
CA VAL A 159 25.19 -14.55 1.34
C VAL A 159 24.87 -15.97 0.87
N ASN A 160 24.45 -16.84 1.77
CA ASN A 160 23.88 -18.13 1.39
C ASN A 160 22.48 -17.89 0.80
N LEU A 161 22.42 -17.73 -0.54
CA LEU A 161 21.15 -17.61 -1.25
C LEU A 161 20.35 -18.89 -1.11
N LEU A 162 19.06 -18.76 -0.90
CA LEU A 162 18.14 -19.89 -0.91
C LEU A 162 18.09 -20.50 -2.34
N PRO A 163 17.83 -21.79 -2.52
CA PRO A 163 17.44 -22.30 -3.83
C PRO A 163 16.27 -21.49 -4.40
N ILE A 164 16.27 -21.20 -5.71
CA ILE A 164 15.26 -20.30 -6.33
C ILE A 164 13.81 -20.76 -6.07
N HIS A 165 13.57 -22.06 -6.05
CA HIS A 165 12.25 -22.60 -5.72
C HIS A 165 11.81 -22.25 -4.31
N ASN A 166 12.73 -22.17 -3.33
CA ASN A 166 12.44 -21.74 -1.98
C ASN A 166 12.11 -20.24 -1.92
N THR A 167 12.82 -19.40 -2.71
CA THR A 167 12.52 -17.98 -2.82
C THR A 167 11.11 -17.76 -3.33
N VAL A 168 10.73 -18.42 -4.44
CA VAL A 168 9.40 -18.36 -5.03
C VAL A 168 8.35 -18.91 -4.04
N PHE A 169 8.67 -20.01 -3.35
CA PHE A 169 7.80 -20.63 -2.35
C PHE A 169 7.53 -19.67 -1.18
N TYR A 170 8.56 -19.00 -0.63
CA TYR A 170 8.40 -18.03 0.45
C TYR A 170 7.60 -16.79 0.02
N LEU A 171 7.81 -16.31 -1.22
CA LEU A 171 7.01 -15.20 -1.76
C LEU A 171 5.53 -15.60 -1.90
N GLY A 172 5.26 -16.76 -2.51
CA GLY A 172 3.89 -17.25 -2.72
C GLY A 172 3.19 -17.59 -1.40
N LEU A 173 3.87 -18.30 -0.50
CA LEU A 173 3.30 -18.67 0.81
C LEU A 173 3.08 -17.44 1.68
N GLY A 174 4.01 -16.47 1.63
CA GLY A 174 3.87 -15.17 2.30
C GLY A 174 2.65 -14.40 1.79
N ALA A 175 2.45 -14.34 0.46
CA ALA A 175 1.29 -13.72 -0.16
C ALA A 175 -0.03 -14.35 0.30
N VAL A 176 -0.14 -15.68 0.22
CA VAL A 176 -1.35 -16.42 0.64
C VAL A 176 -1.61 -16.24 2.14
N ALA A 177 -0.56 -16.26 2.96
CA ALA A 177 -0.70 -16.08 4.41
C ALA A 177 -1.12 -14.65 4.77
N LEU A 178 -0.58 -13.62 4.10
CA LEU A 178 -1.00 -12.24 4.30
C LEU A 178 -2.47 -12.04 3.91
N TRP A 179 -2.86 -12.53 2.73
CA TRP A 179 -4.25 -12.44 2.28
C TRP A 179 -5.21 -13.20 3.22
N GLY A 180 -4.93 -14.48 3.49
CA GLY A 180 -5.77 -15.29 4.39
C GLY A 180 -5.81 -14.74 5.81
N GLY A 181 -4.69 -14.19 6.31
CA GLY A 181 -4.62 -13.55 7.61
C GLY A 181 -5.46 -12.27 7.69
N ALA A 182 -5.44 -11.44 6.64
CA ALA A 182 -6.28 -10.25 6.54
C ALA A 182 -7.77 -10.62 6.52
N GLU A 183 -8.15 -11.62 5.70
CA GLU A 183 -9.54 -12.11 5.61
C GLU A 183 -10.06 -12.59 6.97
N LEU A 184 -9.29 -13.40 7.68
CA LEU A 184 -9.67 -13.89 9.02
C LEU A 184 -9.83 -12.75 10.03
N LEU A 185 -8.90 -11.78 10.01
CA LEU A 185 -8.92 -10.63 10.91
C LEU A 185 -10.15 -9.74 10.64
N ILE A 186 -10.41 -9.43 9.36
CA ILE A 186 -11.55 -8.61 8.94
C ILE A 186 -12.86 -9.30 9.29
N SER A 187 -13.01 -10.57 8.95
CA SER A 187 -14.24 -11.34 9.23
C SER A 187 -14.55 -11.37 10.73
N GLY A 188 -13.53 -11.62 11.56
CA GLY A 188 -13.69 -11.59 13.01
C GLY A 188 -14.05 -10.20 13.55
N ALA A 189 -13.44 -9.14 13.00
CA ALA A 189 -13.71 -7.77 13.41
C ALA A 189 -15.13 -7.30 13.00
N VAL A 190 -15.58 -7.63 11.78
CA VAL A 190 -16.93 -7.33 11.29
C VAL A 190 -17.99 -8.04 12.13
N ASN A 191 -17.81 -9.34 12.40
CA ASN A 191 -18.72 -10.09 13.24
C ASN A 191 -18.83 -9.49 14.65
N LEU A 192 -17.70 -9.10 15.23
CA LEU A 192 -17.68 -8.47 16.55
C LEU A 192 -18.36 -7.09 16.53
N ALA A 193 -18.12 -6.28 15.50
CA ALA A 193 -18.76 -4.97 15.32
C ALA A 193 -20.29 -5.10 15.20
N ASN A 194 -20.77 -6.10 14.49
CA ASN A 194 -22.20 -6.40 14.36
C ASN A 194 -22.84 -6.80 15.71
N LEU A 195 -22.10 -7.54 16.57
CA LEU A 195 -22.58 -7.86 17.93
C LEU A 195 -22.77 -6.59 18.81
N PHE A 196 -22.01 -5.54 18.54
CA PHE A 196 -22.15 -4.23 19.22
C PHE A 196 -23.09 -3.26 18.49
N ASN A 197 -23.87 -3.74 17.51
CA ASN A 197 -24.81 -2.92 16.72
C ASN A 197 -24.13 -1.72 16.01
N VAL A 198 -22.89 -1.88 15.59
CA VAL A 198 -22.22 -0.88 14.73
C VAL A 198 -22.84 -0.96 13.33
N SER A 199 -23.22 0.17 12.75
CA SER A 199 -23.89 0.20 11.45
C SER A 199 -23.02 -0.40 10.35
N GLU A 200 -23.63 -1.13 9.39
CA GLU A 200 -22.93 -1.72 8.23
C GLU A 200 -22.12 -0.67 7.43
N ARG A 201 -22.64 0.55 7.31
CA ARG A 201 -21.94 1.66 6.68
C ARG A 201 -20.63 1.99 7.40
N LEU A 202 -20.63 2.09 8.73
CA LEU A 202 -19.44 2.36 9.52
C LEU A 202 -18.43 1.22 9.41
N VAL A 203 -18.92 -0.03 9.42
CA VAL A 203 -18.10 -1.22 9.22
C VAL A 203 -17.44 -1.18 7.83
N GLY A 204 -18.20 -0.88 6.77
CA GLY A 204 -17.70 -0.84 5.40
C GLY A 204 -16.61 0.22 5.21
N ILE A 205 -16.89 1.46 5.59
CA ILE A 205 -15.97 2.58 5.36
C ILE A 205 -14.71 2.49 6.23
N SER A 206 -14.82 2.04 7.49
CA SER A 206 -13.66 1.98 8.40
C SER A 206 -12.95 0.63 8.36
N ILE A 207 -13.67 -0.48 8.51
CA ILE A 207 -13.06 -1.81 8.62
C ILE A 207 -12.61 -2.33 7.26
N VAL A 208 -13.42 -2.17 6.21
CA VAL A 208 -13.07 -2.70 4.88
C VAL A 208 -11.91 -1.92 4.27
N SER A 209 -11.96 -0.57 4.25
CA SER A 209 -10.88 0.24 3.69
C SER A 209 -9.55 0.08 4.43
N VAL A 210 -9.59 0.02 5.77
CA VAL A 210 -8.39 -0.27 6.56
C VAL A 210 -7.99 -1.73 6.39
N GLY A 211 -8.98 -2.61 6.28
CA GLY A 211 -8.78 -4.05 6.18
C GLY A 211 -7.99 -4.48 4.96
N THR A 212 -8.27 -3.91 3.80
CA THR A 212 -7.49 -4.19 2.58
C THR A 212 -6.04 -3.73 2.68
N SER A 213 -5.74 -2.70 3.50
CA SER A 213 -4.37 -2.24 3.76
C SER A 213 -3.65 -2.99 4.91
N ILE A 214 -4.28 -4.01 5.52
CA ILE A 214 -3.64 -4.83 6.56
C ILE A 214 -2.43 -5.62 6.04
N PRO A 215 -2.45 -6.23 4.84
CA PRO A 215 -1.28 -6.87 4.27
C PRO A 215 -0.08 -5.93 4.14
N GLU A 216 -0.30 -4.70 3.66
CA GLU A 216 0.71 -3.64 3.57
C GLU A 216 1.27 -3.30 4.95
N MET A 217 0.39 -3.14 5.93
CA MET A 217 0.78 -2.85 7.31
C MET A 217 1.62 -3.98 7.89
N ALA A 218 1.19 -5.23 7.74
CA ALA A 218 1.92 -6.39 8.25
C ALA A 218 3.30 -6.50 7.59
N ALA A 219 3.38 -6.40 6.25
CA ALA A 219 4.64 -6.45 5.51
C ALA A 219 5.59 -5.32 5.92
N SER A 220 5.10 -4.08 6.03
CA SER A 220 5.92 -2.90 6.36
C SER A 220 6.39 -2.91 7.81
N VAL A 221 5.52 -3.30 8.76
CA VAL A 221 5.87 -3.43 10.19
C VAL A 221 6.90 -4.55 10.40
N VAL A 222 6.69 -5.72 9.79
CA VAL A 222 7.65 -6.83 9.88
C VAL A 222 8.99 -6.43 9.29
N ALA A 223 9.01 -5.77 8.12
CA ALA A 223 10.24 -5.27 7.52
C ALA A 223 10.96 -4.26 8.43
N MET A 224 10.23 -3.36 9.09
CA MET A 224 10.78 -2.40 10.05
C MET A 224 11.40 -3.11 11.26
N VAL A 225 10.69 -4.06 11.88
CA VAL A 225 11.17 -4.84 13.03
C VAL A 225 12.41 -5.65 12.65
N ARG A 226 12.46 -6.19 11.43
CA ARG A 226 13.61 -6.94 10.89
C ARG A 226 14.75 -6.04 10.38
N LYS A 227 14.65 -4.72 10.57
CA LYS A 227 15.63 -3.71 10.11
C LYS A 227 15.78 -3.62 8.58
N GLU A 228 14.84 -4.19 7.83
CA GLU A 228 14.75 -4.10 6.36
C GLU A 228 13.97 -2.84 5.94
N LYS A 229 14.43 -1.68 6.43
CA LYS A 229 13.78 -0.38 6.26
C LYS A 229 13.51 -0.01 4.81
N ALA A 230 14.44 -0.37 3.91
CA ALA A 230 14.31 -0.08 2.48
C ALA A 230 13.12 -0.82 1.86
N ILE A 231 12.87 -2.08 2.26
CA ILE A 231 11.69 -2.82 1.81
C ILE A 231 10.42 -2.20 2.38
N SER A 232 10.42 -1.79 3.66
CA SER A 232 9.26 -1.14 4.28
C SER A 232 8.85 0.15 3.55
N VAL A 233 9.81 1.06 3.29
CA VAL A 233 9.54 2.30 2.53
C VAL A 233 9.09 1.98 1.10
N GLY A 234 9.81 1.06 0.44
CA GLY A 234 9.48 0.62 -0.91
C GLY A 234 8.05 0.09 -1.01
N ASN A 235 7.64 -0.78 -0.07
CA ASN A 235 6.28 -1.30 -0.02
C ASN A 235 5.25 -0.18 0.11
N LEU A 236 5.44 0.76 1.05
CA LEU A 236 4.45 1.82 1.29
C LEU A 236 4.28 2.76 0.09
N ILE A 237 5.37 3.24 -0.48
CA ILE A 237 5.31 4.11 -1.66
C ILE A 237 4.86 3.32 -2.90
N GLY A 238 5.38 2.10 -3.06
CA GLY A 238 5.03 1.23 -4.17
C GLY A 238 3.55 0.86 -4.17
N SER A 239 2.97 0.47 -3.02
CA SER A 239 1.54 0.14 -2.92
C SER A 239 0.63 1.32 -3.32
N ASN A 240 1.01 2.57 -2.99
CA ASN A 240 0.26 3.74 -3.46
C ASN A 240 0.34 3.89 -4.98
N ILE A 241 1.51 3.68 -5.58
CA ILE A 241 1.68 3.72 -7.04
C ILE A 241 0.91 2.57 -7.70
N PHE A 242 1.00 1.34 -7.15
CA PHE A 242 0.28 0.17 -7.66
C PHE A 242 -1.24 0.33 -7.56
N ASN A 243 -1.74 0.83 -6.45
CA ASN A 243 -3.16 1.07 -6.25
C ASN A 243 -3.73 2.04 -7.31
N LEU A 244 -3.02 3.11 -7.60
CA LEU A 244 -3.44 4.06 -8.64
C LEU A 244 -3.24 3.47 -10.04
N LEU A 245 -2.03 3.07 -10.38
CA LEU A 245 -1.68 2.73 -11.76
C LEU A 245 -2.09 1.31 -12.16
N ALA A 246 -1.93 0.31 -11.26
CA ALA A 246 -2.32 -1.06 -11.56
C ALA A 246 -3.78 -1.32 -11.20
N VAL A 247 -4.17 -1.12 -9.93
CA VAL A 247 -5.50 -1.50 -9.46
C VAL A 247 -6.58 -0.70 -10.22
N MET A 248 -6.50 0.63 -10.23
CA MET A 248 -7.47 1.45 -10.97
C MET A 248 -7.34 1.29 -12.47
N GLY A 249 -6.11 1.22 -12.99
CA GLY A 249 -5.87 1.02 -14.43
C GLY A 249 -6.47 -0.28 -14.95
N ILE A 250 -6.20 -1.41 -14.30
CA ILE A 250 -6.75 -2.72 -14.67
C ILE A 250 -8.28 -2.75 -14.49
N THR A 251 -8.76 -2.21 -13.37
CA THR A 251 -10.22 -2.13 -13.11
C THR A 251 -10.93 -1.35 -14.21
N ALA A 252 -10.42 -0.20 -14.63
CA ALA A 252 -11.00 0.62 -15.69
C ALA A 252 -10.96 -0.05 -17.08
N ILE A 253 -9.90 -0.85 -17.34
CA ILE A 253 -9.81 -1.64 -18.59
C ILE A 253 -10.92 -2.71 -18.62
N ILE A 254 -11.12 -3.42 -17.50
CA ILE A 254 -12.15 -4.47 -17.38
C ILE A 254 -13.53 -3.84 -17.45
N GLN A 255 -13.81 -2.89 -16.57
CA GLN A 255 -15.07 -2.20 -16.41
C GLN A 255 -14.81 -0.70 -16.23
N PRO A 256 -15.15 0.15 -17.21
CA PRO A 256 -15.09 1.60 -17.06
C PRO A 256 -15.87 2.08 -15.83
N ILE A 257 -15.34 3.11 -15.18
CA ILE A 257 -15.81 3.56 -13.87
C ILE A 257 -16.34 4.98 -13.99
N GLU A 258 -17.61 5.17 -13.68
CA GLU A 258 -18.22 6.49 -13.56
C GLU A 258 -18.18 6.94 -12.10
N VAL A 259 -17.84 8.21 -11.86
CA VAL A 259 -17.84 8.79 -10.52
C VAL A 259 -19.22 9.33 -10.21
N LEU A 260 -19.97 8.65 -9.39
CA LEU A 260 -21.35 9.03 -9.02
C LEU A 260 -21.37 9.89 -7.76
N ASP A 261 -20.48 9.60 -6.77
CA ASP A 261 -20.41 10.37 -5.53
C ASP A 261 -19.50 11.60 -5.69
N GLN A 262 -20.10 12.79 -5.62
CA GLN A 262 -19.36 14.04 -5.68
C GLN A 262 -18.45 14.29 -4.48
N ARG A 263 -18.71 13.69 -3.32
CA ARG A 263 -17.83 13.81 -2.15
C ARG A 263 -16.46 13.19 -2.42
N LEU A 264 -16.41 12.11 -3.17
CA LEU A 264 -15.15 11.50 -3.58
C LEU A 264 -14.28 12.49 -4.35
N LEU A 265 -14.87 13.25 -5.29
CA LEU A 265 -14.15 14.26 -6.10
C LEU A 265 -13.82 15.54 -5.33
N GLN A 266 -14.70 15.98 -4.42
CA GLN A 266 -14.58 17.29 -3.77
C GLN A 266 -13.89 17.22 -2.40
N HIS A 267 -13.80 16.02 -1.81
CA HIS A 267 -13.27 15.84 -0.48
C HIS A 267 -12.17 14.77 -0.45
N ASP A 268 -12.49 13.51 -0.77
CA ASP A 268 -11.59 12.39 -0.48
C ASP A 268 -10.31 12.41 -1.31
N ILE A 269 -10.39 12.77 -2.60
CA ILE A 269 -9.22 12.88 -3.48
C ILE A 269 -8.29 14.01 -3.03
N PHE A 270 -8.85 15.13 -2.59
CA PHE A 270 -8.02 16.23 -2.07
C PHE A 270 -7.30 15.83 -0.78
N TRP A 271 -7.94 15.03 0.08
CA TRP A 271 -7.29 14.45 1.24
C TRP A 271 -6.16 13.49 0.84
N MET A 272 -6.40 12.62 -0.13
CA MET A 272 -5.37 11.71 -0.66
C MET A 272 -4.18 12.49 -1.22
N LEU A 273 -4.42 13.51 -2.04
CA LEU A 273 -3.37 14.38 -2.58
C LEU A 273 -2.64 15.15 -1.45
N GLY A 274 -3.40 15.67 -0.49
CA GLY A 274 -2.86 16.41 0.67
C GLY A 274 -1.95 15.54 1.54
N ILE A 275 -2.36 14.33 1.88
CA ILE A 275 -1.55 13.38 2.67
C ILE A 275 -0.32 12.96 1.88
N SER A 276 -0.46 12.68 0.57
CA SER A 276 0.66 12.33 -0.31
C SER A 276 1.68 13.48 -0.42
N PHE A 277 1.20 14.72 -0.52
CA PHE A 277 2.04 15.90 -0.55
C PHE A 277 2.72 16.15 0.80
N LEU A 278 2.01 15.95 1.91
CA LEU A 278 2.51 16.19 3.27
C LEU A 278 3.79 15.42 3.59
N ILE A 279 4.00 14.26 3.00
CA ILE A 279 5.19 13.44 3.27
C ILE A 279 6.47 14.18 2.90
N LEU A 280 6.48 14.94 1.80
CA LEU A 280 7.69 15.65 1.35
C LEU A 280 8.18 16.68 2.39
N PRO A 281 7.35 17.64 2.86
CA PRO A 281 7.78 18.55 3.93
C PRO A 281 8.16 17.82 5.23
N LEU A 282 7.49 16.72 5.57
CA LEU A 282 7.83 15.93 6.77
C LEU A 282 9.24 15.30 6.67
N VAL A 283 9.74 15.00 5.48
CA VAL A 283 11.14 14.55 5.28
C VAL A 283 12.14 15.62 5.70
N PHE A 284 11.80 16.89 5.55
CA PHE A 284 12.73 18.01 5.84
C PHE A 284 12.48 18.63 7.21
N PHE A 285 11.29 18.53 7.77
CA PHE A 285 10.87 19.10 9.05
C PHE A 285 10.03 18.11 9.87
N PRO A 286 10.29 17.95 11.18
CA PRO A 286 11.31 18.62 11.98
C PRO A 286 12.68 17.93 11.90
N SER A 287 12.76 16.73 11.35
CA SER A 287 13.91 15.82 11.43
C SER A 287 14.60 15.69 10.08
N ARG A 288 15.52 16.60 9.73
CA ARG A 288 16.20 16.64 8.43
C ARG A 288 16.55 15.25 7.86
N GLN A 289 15.93 14.88 6.71
CA GLN A 289 16.12 13.65 5.95
C GLN A 289 15.84 12.36 6.76
N ARG A 290 14.98 12.47 7.78
CA ARG A 290 14.56 11.34 8.62
C ARG A 290 13.08 11.45 8.91
N LEU A 291 12.41 10.32 8.89
CA LEU A 291 11.05 10.19 9.38
C LEU A 291 11.09 9.33 10.64
N GLY A 292 10.53 9.81 11.72
CA GLY A 292 10.49 9.11 13.00
C GLY A 292 9.13 9.24 13.67
N TRP A 293 9.09 8.98 14.97
CA TRP A 293 7.85 8.94 15.74
C TRP A 293 7.04 10.25 15.71
N LYS A 294 7.71 11.42 15.61
CA LYS A 294 7.03 12.73 15.54
C LYS A 294 6.25 12.87 14.25
N GLU A 295 6.89 12.55 13.12
CA GLU A 295 6.27 12.54 11.79
C GLU A 295 5.17 11.47 11.74
N GLY A 296 5.39 10.31 12.38
CA GLY A 296 4.39 9.26 12.53
C GLY A 296 3.13 9.73 13.26
N LEU A 297 3.28 10.45 14.38
CA LEU A 297 2.14 11.02 15.11
C LEU A 297 1.38 12.07 14.29
N ILE A 298 2.09 12.89 13.51
CA ILE A 298 1.44 13.88 12.62
C ILE A 298 0.60 13.15 11.57
N LEU A 299 1.14 12.12 10.92
CA LEU A 299 0.42 11.34 9.91
C LEU A 299 -0.81 10.65 10.50
N LEU A 300 -0.69 10.05 11.67
CA LEU A 300 -1.82 9.43 12.38
C LEU A 300 -2.89 10.45 12.76
N ALA A 301 -2.50 11.63 13.24
CA ALA A 301 -3.43 12.70 13.58
C ALA A 301 -4.18 13.22 12.34
N VAL A 302 -3.46 13.40 11.22
CA VAL A 302 -4.05 13.83 9.94
C VAL A 302 -5.03 12.78 9.42
N TYR A 303 -4.66 11.49 9.48
CA TYR A 303 -5.54 10.39 9.07
C TYR A 303 -6.79 10.29 9.97
N ALA A 304 -6.61 10.39 11.28
CA ALA A 304 -7.75 10.42 12.21
C ALA A 304 -8.69 11.60 11.96
N PHE A 305 -8.14 12.79 11.66
CA PHE A 305 -8.93 13.95 11.31
C PHE A 305 -9.68 13.75 9.98
N PHE A 306 -9.04 13.15 8.98
CA PHE A 306 -9.72 12.74 7.74
C PHE A 306 -10.90 11.83 8.03
N LEU A 307 -10.72 10.76 8.81
CA LEU A 307 -11.82 9.85 9.17
C LEU A 307 -12.96 10.60 9.85
N ILE A 308 -12.68 11.47 10.84
CA ILE A 308 -13.71 12.28 11.53
C ILE A 308 -14.44 13.18 10.53
N SER A 309 -13.75 13.76 9.54
CA SER A 309 -14.36 14.64 8.53
C SER A 309 -15.27 13.89 7.56
N THR A 310 -14.95 12.62 7.28
CA THR A 310 -15.74 11.75 6.40
C THR A 310 -17.06 11.30 7.04
N PHE A 311 -17.13 11.24 8.39
CA PHE A 311 -18.33 10.86 9.12
C PHE A 311 -19.29 12.05 9.40
N LYS A 312 -18.90 13.28 9.10
CA LYS A 312 -19.74 14.46 9.17
C LYS A 312 -20.38 14.77 7.83
#